data_6cabd00ea94415ef23aa586dc888f0e6
#
_entry.id   6cabd00ea94415ef23aa586dc888f0e6
#
_cell.length_a   1.000
_cell.length_b   1.000
_cell.length_c   1.000
_cell.angle_alpha   90.00
_cell.angle_beta   90.00
_cell.angle_gamma   90.00
#
_symmetry.space_group_name_H-M   'P 1'
#
loop_
_entity.id
_entity.type
_entity.pdbx_description
1 polymer ?
#
loop_
_entity_poly.entity_id
_entity_poly.type
_entity_poly.pdbx_seq_one_letter_code
_entity_poly.pdbx_strand_id
1 'polypeptide(L)'
;MRRQTLADQIAETGFVQAALLAGLMEEATPVAWEEKLGAMTRRIERLGAINLAAIGELDEGTAREKYLSDQNNDLTGALETLESAIRKIDAETQERFKRTFDRVDAIFRERFPKLFGGGEAYLELTGDDLLETGVRVMARPPGKRNSSIQLLSGGEKAMTAVALLLALFQLNPAPFCLLDEVDAPLDDANVGRFVEVIREMSANVQFRSEERRVGKECRL
;
A
#
# COMPACT_ATOMS: atom_id res chain seq x y z
N MET A 1 -68.03 21.64 50.06
CA MET A 1 -67.63 20.29 49.60
C MET A 1 -67.15 20.26 48.13
N ARG A 2 -67.96 20.61 47.11
CA ARG A 2 -67.54 20.51 45.70
C ARG A 2 -66.30 21.31 45.32
N ARG A 3 -66.10 22.51 45.82
CA ARG A 3 -64.92 23.36 45.54
C ARG A 3 -63.61 22.76 46.09
N GLN A 4 -63.66 22.16 47.28
CA GLN A 4 -62.51 21.59 47.95
C GLN A 4 -62.07 20.33 47.17
N THR A 5 -63.03 19.49 46.80
CA THR A 5 -62.75 18.27 46.05
C THR A 5 -62.13 18.57 44.66
N LEU A 6 -62.56 19.65 43.99
CA LEU A 6 -62.00 20.07 42.69
C LEU A 6 -60.57 20.65 42.87
N ALA A 7 -60.34 21.37 43.94
CA ALA A 7 -59.02 21.89 44.24
C ALA A 7 -58.00 20.76 44.54
N ASP A 8 -58.43 19.76 45.26
CA ASP A 8 -57.63 18.56 45.58
C ASP A 8 -57.32 17.75 44.29
N GLN A 9 -58.30 17.59 43.43
CA GLN A 9 -58.09 16.93 42.13
C GLN A 9 -57.13 17.70 41.18
N ILE A 10 -57.19 19.05 41.19
CA ILE A 10 -56.24 19.85 40.44
C ILE A 10 -54.83 19.74 41.02
N ALA A 11 -54.72 19.71 42.34
CA ALA A 11 -53.43 19.52 42.98
C ALA A 11 -52.78 18.15 42.68
N GLU A 12 -53.59 17.09 42.57
CA GLU A 12 -53.12 15.74 42.14
C GLU A 12 -52.57 15.71 40.75
N THR A 13 -53.07 16.59 39.84
CA THR A 13 -52.52 16.72 38.48
C THR A 13 -51.24 17.50 38.37
N GLY A 14 -50.74 18.06 39.48
CA GLY A 14 -49.52 18.87 39.50
C GLY A 14 -49.70 20.32 38.98
N PHE A 15 -50.91 20.75 38.66
CA PHE A 15 -51.20 22.12 38.20
C PHE A 15 -51.60 23.03 39.38
N VAL A 16 -51.20 24.30 39.31
CA VAL A 16 -51.61 25.30 40.27
C VAL A 16 -52.92 25.95 39.83
N GLN A 17 -53.96 25.88 40.64
CA GLN A 17 -55.30 26.40 40.34
C GLN A 17 -55.29 27.87 39.85
N ALA A 18 -54.51 28.74 40.50
CA ALA A 18 -54.39 30.17 40.14
C ALA A 18 -53.84 30.34 38.71
N ALA A 19 -52.88 29.50 38.30
CA ALA A 19 -52.30 29.53 36.94
C ALA A 19 -53.32 29.08 35.88
N LEU A 20 -54.10 28.00 36.19
CA LEU A 20 -55.15 27.53 35.33
C LEU A 20 -56.25 28.57 35.13
N LEU A 21 -56.66 29.26 36.17
CA LEU A 21 -57.67 30.32 36.10
C LEU A 21 -57.17 31.55 35.33
N ALA A 22 -55.92 31.92 35.51
CA ALA A 22 -55.33 33.04 34.77
C ALA A 22 -55.14 32.73 33.25
N GLY A 23 -54.99 31.43 32.89
CA GLY A 23 -54.86 30.98 31.51
C GLY A 23 -56.20 30.72 30.81
N LEU A 24 -57.34 30.83 31.48
CA LEU A 24 -58.66 30.63 30.87
C LEU A 24 -59.01 31.80 29.93
N MET A 25 -59.34 31.48 28.72
CA MET A 25 -59.89 32.46 27.72
C MET A 25 -61.28 32.93 28.18
N GLU A 26 -61.66 34.19 27.87
CA GLU A 26 -62.97 34.75 28.23
C GLU A 26 -64.16 33.94 27.69
N GLU A 27 -63.96 33.18 26.60
CA GLU A 27 -64.96 32.32 25.98
C GLU A 27 -64.96 30.89 26.45
N ALA A 28 -64.20 30.59 27.51
CA ALA A 28 -64.08 29.20 28.04
C ALA A 28 -65.35 28.76 28.75
N THR A 29 -66.21 28.07 28.01
CA THR A 29 -67.41 27.44 28.55
C THR A 29 -67.21 25.97 28.84
N PRO A 30 -67.89 25.39 29.89
CA PRO A 30 -67.81 23.98 30.16
C PRO A 30 -68.12 23.11 28.93
N VAL A 31 -69.10 23.49 28.11
CA VAL A 31 -69.52 22.77 26.92
C VAL A 31 -68.36 22.74 25.88
N ALA A 32 -67.73 23.89 25.61
CA ALA A 32 -66.64 23.97 24.67
C ALA A 32 -65.43 23.10 25.11
N TRP A 33 -65.17 23.03 26.40
CA TRP A 33 -64.13 22.16 26.95
C TRP A 33 -64.46 20.68 26.89
N GLU A 34 -65.75 20.31 27.14
CA GLU A 34 -66.20 18.92 26.99
C GLU A 34 -66.11 18.45 25.51
N GLU A 35 -66.44 19.30 24.53
CA GLU A 35 -66.29 19.01 23.13
C GLU A 35 -64.81 18.79 22.75
N LYS A 36 -63.93 19.70 23.23
CA LYS A 36 -62.46 19.55 23.02
C LYS A 36 -61.92 18.27 23.68
N LEU A 37 -62.33 17.98 24.89
CA LEU A 37 -61.90 16.78 25.60
C LEU A 37 -62.38 15.52 24.86
N GLY A 38 -63.66 15.51 24.42
CA GLY A 38 -64.21 14.39 23.64
C GLY A 38 -63.49 14.22 22.30
N ALA A 39 -63.12 15.33 21.67
CA ALA A 39 -62.33 15.28 20.42
C ALA A 39 -60.91 14.74 20.63
N MET A 40 -60.26 15.14 21.73
CA MET A 40 -58.95 14.62 22.09
C MET A 40 -58.99 13.14 22.49
N THR A 41 -59.98 12.74 23.28
CA THR A 41 -60.18 11.34 23.65
C THR A 41 -60.33 10.45 22.44
N ARG A 42 -61.23 10.84 21.48
CA ARG A 42 -61.42 10.12 20.23
C ARG A 42 -60.14 10.09 19.37
N ARG A 43 -59.30 11.13 19.48
CA ARG A 43 -58.02 11.16 18.74
C ARG A 43 -57.00 10.21 19.41
N ILE A 44 -56.96 10.14 20.74
CA ILE A 44 -56.13 9.19 21.47
C ILE A 44 -56.59 7.74 21.20
N GLU A 45 -57.89 7.47 21.27
CA GLU A 45 -58.45 6.13 20.98
C GLU A 45 -58.14 5.65 19.56
N ARG A 46 -58.11 6.57 18.60
CA ARG A 46 -57.69 6.23 17.21
C ARG A 46 -56.25 5.88 17.04
N LEU A 47 -55.37 6.34 17.94
CA LEU A 47 -53.95 5.96 17.92
C LEU A 47 -53.71 4.51 18.36
N GLY A 48 -54.72 3.88 19.02
CA GLY A 48 -54.59 2.50 19.46
C GLY A 48 -53.57 2.30 20.59
N ALA A 49 -53.06 1.11 20.69
CA ALA A 49 -51.99 0.77 21.66
C ALA A 49 -50.68 1.38 21.15
N ILE A 50 -50.26 2.48 21.76
CA ILE A 50 -48.96 3.13 21.46
C ILE A 50 -47.88 2.38 22.18
N ASN A 51 -46.91 1.90 21.41
CA ASN A 51 -45.68 1.35 21.99
C ASN A 51 -44.77 2.48 22.45
N LEU A 52 -44.82 2.86 23.71
CA LEU A 52 -43.95 3.91 24.26
C LEU A 52 -42.48 3.51 24.31
N ALA A 53 -42.17 2.22 24.27
CA ALA A 53 -40.79 1.73 24.20
C ALA A 53 -40.17 2.01 22.84
N ALA A 54 -41.01 2.13 21.76
CA ALA A 54 -40.54 2.43 20.42
C ALA A 54 -39.81 3.78 20.32
N ILE A 55 -40.10 4.74 21.21
CA ILE A 55 -39.41 6.02 21.23
C ILE A 55 -37.95 5.83 21.67
N GLY A 56 -37.76 5.11 22.76
CA GLY A 56 -36.40 4.78 23.24
C GLY A 56 -35.60 3.93 22.25
N GLU A 57 -36.26 2.93 21.65
CA GLU A 57 -35.64 2.10 20.60
C GLU A 57 -35.24 2.92 19.36
N LEU A 58 -36.06 3.91 18.98
CA LEU A 58 -35.73 4.81 17.88
C LEU A 58 -34.53 5.69 18.19
N ASP A 59 -34.47 6.26 19.39
CA ASP A 59 -33.34 7.11 19.84
C ASP A 59 -32.02 6.32 19.88
N GLU A 60 -32.06 5.09 20.45
CA GLU A 60 -30.91 4.19 20.46
C GLU A 60 -30.51 3.77 19.03
N GLY A 61 -31.50 3.43 18.20
CA GLY A 61 -31.26 3.08 16.80
C GLY A 61 -30.61 4.21 16.01
N THR A 62 -31.11 5.43 16.20
CA THR A 62 -30.56 6.63 15.52
C THR A 62 -29.16 6.95 16.00
N ALA A 63 -28.89 6.84 17.31
CA ALA A 63 -27.56 7.04 17.84
C ALA A 63 -26.55 6.01 17.28
N ARG A 64 -27.00 4.74 17.17
CA ARG A 64 -26.18 3.66 16.61
C ARG A 64 -25.95 3.85 15.10
N GLU A 65 -26.98 4.23 14.34
CA GLU A 65 -26.85 4.56 12.91
C GLU A 65 -25.80 5.65 12.69
N LYS A 66 -25.91 6.75 13.44
CA LYS A 66 -24.96 7.85 13.38
C LYS A 66 -23.53 7.38 13.66
N TYR A 67 -23.34 6.63 14.75
CA TYR A 67 -22.02 6.09 15.11
C TYR A 67 -21.43 5.22 13.98
N LEU A 68 -22.24 4.29 13.44
CA LEU A 68 -21.79 3.42 12.33
C LEU A 68 -21.52 4.19 11.06
N SER A 69 -22.33 5.22 10.76
CA SER A 69 -22.14 6.09 9.60
C SER A 69 -20.82 6.87 9.72
N ASP A 70 -20.55 7.45 10.88
CA ASP A 70 -19.32 8.18 11.17
C ASP A 70 -18.10 7.24 11.02
N GLN A 71 -18.14 6.03 11.59
CA GLN A 71 -17.10 5.03 11.42
C GLN A 71 -16.90 4.60 9.96
N ASN A 72 -18.00 4.40 9.24
CA ASN A 72 -17.92 4.05 7.82
C ASN A 72 -17.25 5.15 6.99
N ASN A 73 -17.58 6.40 7.26
CA ASN A 73 -16.96 7.55 6.59
C ASN A 73 -15.45 7.64 6.90
N ASP A 74 -15.06 7.45 8.17
CA ASP A 74 -13.66 7.46 8.59
C ASP A 74 -12.86 6.34 7.90
N LEU A 75 -13.42 5.13 7.88
CA LEU A 75 -12.77 3.98 7.23
C LEU A 75 -12.67 4.16 5.71
N THR A 76 -13.71 4.70 5.08
CA THR A 76 -13.71 4.98 3.64
C THR A 76 -12.65 6.02 3.29
N GLY A 77 -12.56 7.11 4.08
CA GLY A 77 -11.53 8.13 3.90
C GLY A 77 -10.11 7.59 4.11
N ALA A 78 -9.92 6.70 5.09
CA ALA A 78 -8.65 6.03 5.32
C ALA A 78 -8.26 5.11 4.15
N LEU A 79 -9.22 4.34 3.60
CA LEU A 79 -9.02 3.50 2.42
C LEU A 79 -8.61 4.32 1.20
N GLU A 80 -9.31 5.41 0.89
CA GLU A 80 -8.98 6.30 -0.22
C GLU A 80 -7.55 6.88 -0.10
N THR A 81 -7.17 7.24 1.14
CA THR A 81 -5.82 7.74 1.44
C THR A 81 -4.76 6.65 1.18
N LEU A 82 -5.00 5.42 1.65
CA LEU A 82 -4.11 4.28 1.44
C LEU A 82 -3.99 3.92 -0.05
N GLU A 83 -5.11 3.85 -0.77
CA GLU A 83 -5.10 3.57 -2.21
C GLU A 83 -4.33 4.65 -2.99
N SER A 84 -4.50 5.93 -2.60
CA SER A 84 -3.74 7.02 -3.21
C SER A 84 -2.23 6.89 -2.94
N ALA A 85 -1.86 6.49 -1.71
CA ALA A 85 -0.46 6.26 -1.35
C ALA A 85 0.13 5.08 -2.12
N ILE A 86 -0.61 3.96 -2.23
CA ILE A 86 -0.18 2.79 -3.01
C ILE A 86 0.06 3.18 -4.46
N ARG A 87 -0.91 3.86 -5.11
CA ARG A 87 -0.75 4.31 -6.51
C ARG A 87 0.49 5.17 -6.72
N LYS A 88 0.83 6.05 -5.76
CA LYS A 88 2.05 6.87 -5.84
C LYS A 88 3.32 6.03 -5.69
N ILE A 89 3.33 5.08 -4.75
CA ILE A 89 4.46 4.18 -4.54
C ILE A 89 4.67 3.30 -5.77
N ASP A 90 3.61 2.75 -6.35
CA ASP A 90 3.66 1.92 -7.55
C ASP A 90 4.24 2.70 -8.74
N ALA A 91 3.75 3.90 -8.99
CA ALA A 91 4.26 4.75 -10.07
C ALA A 91 5.75 5.09 -9.87
N GLU A 92 6.17 5.47 -8.66
CA GLU A 92 7.57 5.77 -8.36
C GLU A 92 8.45 4.52 -8.47
N THR A 93 7.94 3.37 -8.03
CA THR A 93 8.65 2.09 -8.11
C THR A 93 8.85 1.67 -9.57
N GLN A 94 7.81 1.78 -10.41
CA GLN A 94 7.90 1.49 -11.85
C GLN A 94 8.93 2.37 -12.53
N GLU A 95 8.92 3.69 -12.26
CA GLU A 95 9.88 4.61 -12.84
C GLU A 95 11.32 4.31 -12.41
N ARG A 96 11.53 4.06 -11.11
CA ARG A 96 12.85 3.69 -10.55
C ARG A 96 13.33 2.37 -11.13
N PHE A 97 12.46 1.36 -11.19
CA PHE A 97 12.79 0.05 -11.76
C PHE A 97 13.21 0.18 -13.21
N LYS A 98 12.40 0.84 -14.05
CA LYS A 98 12.68 1.04 -15.45
C LYS A 98 14.02 1.75 -15.66
N ARG A 99 14.24 2.87 -14.99
CA ARG A 99 15.51 3.62 -15.07
C ARG A 99 16.70 2.78 -14.63
N THR A 100 16.55 1.96 -13.59
CA THR A 100 17.60 1.08 -13.11
C THR A 100 17.88 -0.04 -14.10
N PHE A 101 16.82 -0.67 -14.62
CA PHE A 101 16.89 -1.72 -15.63
C PHE A 101 17.62 -1.23 -16.89
N ASP A 102 17.21 -0.09 -17.45
CA ASP A 102 17.82 0.48 -18.66
C ASP A 102 19.31 0.78 -18.44
N ARG A 103 19.70 1.28 -17.28
CA ARG A 103 21.10 1.56 -16.94
C ARG A 103 21.93 0.29 -16.78
N VAL A 104 21.39 -0.71 -16.07
CA VAL A 104 22.08 -2.00 -15.89
C VAL A 104 22.24 -2.69 -17.24
N ASP A 105 21.19 -2.72 -18.06
CA ASP A 105 21.25 -3.32 -19.39
C ASP A 105 22.32 -2.65 -20.27
N ALA A 106 22.38 -1.34 -20.28
CA ALA A 106 23.41 -0.59 -21.02
C ALA A 106 24.84 -0.93 -20.57
N ILE A 107 25.08 -0.97 -19.25
CA ILE A 107 26.39 -1.32 -18.70
C ILE A 107 26.72 -2.80 -19.00
N PHE A 108 25.74 -3.69 -18.85
CA PHE A 108 25.91 -5.12 -19.10
C PHE A 108 26.27 -5.40 -20.57
N ARG A 109 25.60 -4.73 -21.53
CA ARG A 109 25.92 -4.77 -22.96
C ARG A 109 27.35 -4.31 -23.25
N GLU A 110 27.85 -3.31 -22.52
CA GLU A 110 29.22 -2.80 -22.66
C GLU A 110 30.26 -3.74 -22.05
N ARG A 111 30.00 -4.27 -20.85
CA ARG A 111 30.95 -5.07 -20.07
C ARG A 111 31.09 -6.50 -20.59
N PHE A 112 30.02 -7.08 -21.07
CA PHE A 112 30.02 -8.48 -21.53
C PHE A 112 31.05 -8.73 -22.65
N PRO A 113 31.09 -7.93 -23.75
CA PRO A 113 32.11 -8.13 -24.79
C PRO A 113 33.55 -7.94 -24.31
N LYS A 114 33.78 -7.06 -23.33
CA LYS A 114 35.12 -6.87 -22.74
C LYS A 114 35.59 -8.12 -22.01
N LEU A 115 34.71 -8.77 -21.24
CA LEU A 115 35.02 -9.99 -20.51
C LEU A 115 35.18 -11.21 -21.41
N PHE A 116 34.33 -11.36 -22.43
CA PHE A 116 34.34 -12.53 -23.32
C PHE A 116 35.23 -12.37 -24.55
N GLY A 117 35.76 -11.16 -24.80
CA GLY A 117 36.51 -10.85 -26.03
C GLY A 117 35.60 -10.78 -27.26
N GLY A 118 34.34 -10.43 -27.05
CA GLY A 118 33.31 -10.30 -28.08
C GLY A 118 31.95 -10.86 -27.64
N GLY A 119 31.05 -11.05 -28.59
CA GLY A 119 29.69 -11.51 -28.31
C GLY A 119 28.77 -10.36 -27.88
N GLU A 120 27.59 -10.73 -27.43
CA GLU A 120 26.58 -9.76 -26.98
C GLU A 120 25.81 -10.30 -25.78
N ALA A 121 25.36 -9.42 -24.93
CA ALA A 121 24.43 -9.76 -23.82
C ALA A 121 23.47 -8.60 -23.58
N TYR A 122 22.31 -8.92 -23.07
CA TYR A 122 21.27 -7.95 -22.73
C TYR A 122 20.28 -8.54 -21.73
N LEU A 123 19.52 -7.67 -21.10
CA LEU A 123 18.43 -8.02 -20.20
C LEU A 123 17.09 -7.90 -20.96
N GLU A 124 16.18 -8.82 -20.67
CA GLU A 124 14.84 -8.82 -21.24
C GLU A 124 13.80 -8.95 -20.13
N LEU A 125 12.73 -8.18 -20.21
CA LEU A 125 11.59 -8.30 -19.31
C LEU A 125 10.71 -9.48 -19.77
N THR A 126 10.16 -10.23 -18.82
CA THR A 126 9.33 -11.41 -19.12
C THR A 126 7.84 -11.07 -19.23
N GLY A 127 7.42 -9.87 -18.84
CA GLY A 127 6.04 -9.39 -18.88
C GLY A 127 5.98 -7.88 -19.06
N ASP A 128 4.78 -7.39 -19.34
CA ASP A 128 4.53 -5.96 -19.61
C ASP A 128 4.36 -5.14 -18.33
N ASP A 129 3.90 -5.76 -17.24
CA ASP A 129 3.76 -5.09 -15.94
C ASP A 129 5.11 -5.03 -15.22
N LEU A 130 5.65 -3.81 -15.07
CA LEU A 130 6.96 -3.58 -14.46
C LEU A 130 7.03 -3.94 -12.97
N LEU A 131 5.91 -4.06 -12.27
CA LEU A 131 5.88 -4.45 -10.85
C LEU A 131 5.92 -5.97 -10.64
N GLU A 132 5.38 -6.72 -11.62
CA GLU A 132 5.28 -8.18 -11.52
C GLU A 132 6.22 -8.90 -12.51
N THR A 133 6.90 -8.16 -13.38
CA THR A 133 7.75 -8.75 -14.41
C THR A 133 9.01 -9.36 -13.83
N GLY A 134 9.42 -10.51 -14.39
CA GLY A 134 10.76 -11.06 -14.19
C GLY A 134 11.78 -10.45 -15.14
N VAL A 135 13.07 -10.61 -14.81
CA VAL A 135 14.18 -10.23 -15.68
C VAL A 135 14.88 -11.48 -16.18
N ARG A 136 14.99 -11.61 -17.49
CA ARG A 136 15.71 -12.69 -18.15
C ARG A 136 17.07 -12.17 -18.65
N VAL A 137 18.12 -12.96 -18.38
CA VAL A 137 19.47 -12.67 -18.87
C VAL A 137 19.67 -13.39 -20.19
N MET A 138 19.98 -12.63 -21.23
CA MET A 138 20.33 -13.12 -22.54
C MET A 138 21.81 -12.88 -22.79
N ALA A 139 22.55 -13.93 -23.16
CA ALA A 139 23.98 -13.85 -23.37
C ALA A 139 24.40 -14.75 -24.51
N ARG A 140 25.19 -14.19 -25.44
CA ARG A 140 25.72 -14.89 -26.59
C ARG A 140 27.22 -14.67 -26.70
N PRO A 141 28.04 -15.59 -26.13
CA PRO A 141 29.48 -15.56 -26.28
C PRO A 141 29.93 -15.67 -27.74
N PRO A 142 31.17 -15.27 -28.05
CA PRO A 142 31.70 -15.40 -29.42
C PRO A 142 31.63 -16.84 -29.92
N GLY A 143 31.22 -17.02 -31.17
CA GLY A 143 31.10 -18.33 -31.82
C GLY A 143 29.83 -19.11 -31.51
N LYS A 144 28.96 -18.64 -30.63
CA LYS A 144 27.66 -19.28 -30.36
C LYS A 144 26.50 -18.62 -31.09
N ARG A 145 25.51 -19.42 -31.50
CA ARG A 145 24.31 -18.92 -32.21
C ARG A 145 23.13 -18.62 -31.27
N ASN A 146 23.11 -19.24 -30.10
CA ASN A 146 21.98 -19.13 -29.16
C ASN A 146 22.31 -18.17 -28.02
N SER A 147 21.33 -17.34 -27.66
CA SER A 147 21.45 -16.30 -26.63
C SER A 147 20.89 -16.71 -25.26
N SER A 148 20.44 -17.97 -25.08
CA SER A 148 19.92 -18.41 -23.78
C SER A 148 21.05 -18.82 -22.84
N ILE A 149 21.05 -18.26 -21.63
CA ILE A 149 22.02 -18.60 -20.56
C ILE A 149 22.01 -20.10 -20.20
N GLN A 150 20.89 -20.79 -20.42
CA GLN A 150 20.75 -22.22 -20.12
C GLN A 150 21.67 -23.09 -20.96
N LEU A 151 22.00 -22.65 -22.17
CA LEU A 151 22.82 -23.38 -23.15
C LEU A 151 24.31 -23.06 -23.04
N LEU A 152 24.70 -22.24 -22.09
CA LEU A 152 26.08 -21.89 -21.82
C LEU A 152 26.76 -22.98 -20.96
N SER A 153 28.09 -23.13 -21.15
CA SER A 153 28.91 -23.98 -20.28
C SER A 153 28.97 -23.40 -18.84
N GLY A 154 29.43 -24.19 -17.88
CA GLY A 154 29.56 -23.76 -16.49
C GLY A 154 30.38 -22.50 -16.33
N GLY A 155 31.57 -22.44 -16.96
CA GLY A 155 32.44 -21.25 -16.93
C GLY A 155 31.82 -20.04 -17.63
N GLU A 156 31.14 -20.23 -18.77
CA GLU A 156 30.42 -19.14 -19.47
C GLU A 156 29.26 -18.57 -18.64
N LYS A 157 28.52 -19.45 -17.93
CA LYS A 157 27.48 -19.01 -16.98
C LYS A 157 28.07 -18.17 -15.85
N ALA A 158 29.16 -18.65 -15.25
CA ALA A 158 29.84 -17.95 -14.18
C ALA A 158 30.35 -16.57 -14.65
N MET A 159 31.00 -16.52 -15.83
CA MET A 159 31.48 -15.26 -16.39
C MET A 159 30.33 -14.30 -16.74
N THR A 160 29.21 -14.80 -17.24
CA THR A 160 28.02 -14.00 -17.50
C THR A 160 27.42 -13.43 -16.21
N ALA A 161 27.39 -14.22 -15.14
CA ALA A 161 26.95 -13.77 -13.82
C ALA A 161 27.88 -12.70 -13.25
N VAL A 162 29.19 -12.87 -13.41
CA VAL A 162 30.20 -11.86 -13.02
C VAL A 162 30.01 -10.57 -13.81
N ALA A 163 29.79 -10.66 -15.13
CA ALA A 163 29.54 -9.49 -15.97
C ALA A 163 28.30 -8.68 -15.49
N LEU A 164 27.22 -9.38 -15.17
CA LEU A 164 26.00 -8.76 -14.64
C LEU A 164 26.23 -8.17 -13.24
N LEU A 165 26.94 -8.89 -12.36
CA LEU A 165 27.27 -8.40 -11.02
C LEU A 165 28.09 -7.13 -11.09
N LEU A 166 29.10 -7.07 -11.95
CA LEU A 166 29.92 -5.87 -12.17
C LEU A 166 29.11 -4.71 -12.75
N ALA A 167 28.12 -5.00 -13.61
CA ALA A 167 27.20 -3.98 -14.12
C ALA A 167 26.31 -3.40 -13.02
N LEU A 168 25.76 -4.25 -12.15
CA LEU A 168 24.99 -3.80 -10.99
C LEU A 168 25.86 -3.02 -9.99
N PHE A 169 27.08 -3.49 -9.75
CA PHE A 169 28.03 -2.84 -8.86
C PHE A 169 28.45 -1.45 -9.37
N GLN A 170 28.62 -1.30 -10.67
CA GLN A 170 28.96 0.00 -11.27
C GLN A 170 27.84 1.02 -11.12
N LEU A 171 26.57 0.57 -11.05
CA LEU A 171 25.44 1.45 -10.85
C LEU A 171 25.43 2.09 -9.47
N ASN A 172 25.82 1.31 -8.45
CA ASN A 172 25.88 1.74 -7.06
C ASN A 172 27.16 1.20 -6.40
N PRO A 173 28.32 1.81 -6.67
CA PRO A 173 29.60 1.30 -6.22
C PRO A 173 29.74 1.39 -4.69
N ALA A 174 30.04 0.27 -4.07
CA ALA A 174 30.47 0.26 -2.68
C ALA A 174 31.96 0.74 -2.59
N PRO A 175 32.41 1.28 -1.46
CA PRO A 175 33.79 1.74 -1.32
C PRO A 175 34.82 0.60 -1.42
N PHE A 176 34.40 -0.63 -1.13
CA PHE A 176 35.25 -1.83 -1.27
C PHE A 176 34.41 -3.02 -1.74
N CYS A 177 35.08 -3.98 -2.40
CA CYS A 177 34.50 -5.23 -2.88
C CYS A 177 35.45 -6.39 -2.58
N LEU A 178 34.90 -7.44 -1.97
CA LEU A 178 35.64 -8.70 -1.71
C LEU A 178 35.20 -9.73 -2.74
N LEU A 179 36.16 -10.30 -3.45
CA LEU A 179 35.95 -11.34 -4.46
C LEU A 179 36.60 -12.63 -3.98
N ASP A 180 35.80 -13.67 -3.77
CA ASP A 180 36.26 -14.96 -3.31
C ASP A 180 35.95 -16.03 -4.35
N GLU A 181 36.97 -16.80 -4.76
CA GLU A 181 36.87 -17.92 -5.74
C GLU A 181 36.19 -17.57 -7.09
N VAL A 182 36.16 -16.31 -7.50
CA VAL A 182 35.47 -15.87 -8.74
C VAL A 182 36.21 -16.36 -9.98
N ASP A 183 37.50 -16.59 -9.88
CA ASP A 183 38.38 -17.08 -10.96
C ASP A 183 38.37 -18.60 -11.13
N ALA A 184 37.89 -19.37 -10.14
CA ALA A 184 37.88 -20.83 -10.17
C ALA A 184 37.22 -21.46 -11.41
N PRO A 185 36.07 -20.97 -11.91
CA PRO A 185 35.43 -21.49 -13.11
C PRO A 185 35.97 -20.92 -14.42
N LEU A 186 36.92 -19.97 -14.39
CA LEU A 186 37.42 -19.26 -15.56
C LEU A 186 38.68 -19.92 -16.13
N ASP A 187 38.83 -19.87 -17.44
CA ASP A 187 40.08 -20.21 -18.12
C ASP A 187 41.11 -19.06 -18.02
N ASP A 188 42.38 -19.33 -18.32
CA ASP A 188 43.45 -18.34 -18.18
C ASP A 188 43.24 -17.09 -19.04
N ALA A 189 42.61 -17.23 -20.22
CA ALA A 189 42.29 -16.09 -21.08
C ALA A 189 41.20 -15.19 -20.50
N ASN A 190 40.19 -15.80 -19.90
CA ASN A 190 39.09 -15.09 -19.26
C ASN A 190 39.49 -14.45 -17.92
N VAL A 191 40.38 -15.10 -17.16
CA VAL A 191 41.01 -14.52 -15.95
C VAL A 191 41.75 -13.23 -16.31
N GLY A 192 42.56 -13.22 -17.39
CA GLY A 192 43.23 -12.01 -17.83
C GLY A 192 42.29 -10.86 -18.12
N ARG A 193 41.21 -11.10 -18.86
CA ARG A 193 40.21 -10.07 -19.18
C ARG A 193 39.42 -9.62 -17.93
N PHE A 194 39.11 -10.54 -17.05
CA PHE A 194 38.46 -10.22 -15.76
C PHE A 194 39.34 -9.25 -14.95
N VAL A 195 40.65 -9.53 -14.82
CA VAL A 195 41.61 -8.67 -14.12
C VAL A 195 41.67 -7.27 -14.76
N GLU A 196 41.64 -7.17 -16.09
CA GLU A 196 41.61 -5.86 -16.78
C GLU A 196 40.34 -5.05 -16.40
N VAL A 197 39.18 -5.68 -16.40
CA VAL A 197 37.93 -5.01 -15.99
C VAL A 197 37.96 -4.57 -14.53
N ILE A 198 38.45 -5.43 -13.63
CA ILE A 198 38.61 -5.07 -12.20
C ILE A 198 39.61 -3.91 -12.05
N ARG A 199 40.71 -3.91 -12.79
CA ARG A 199 41.69 -2.81 -12.77
C ARG A 199 41.08 -1.49 -13.25
N GLU A 200 40.26 -1.53 -14.28
CA GLU A 200 39.53 -0.34 -14.74
C GLU A 200 38.60 0.22 -13.66
N MET A 201 37.90 -0.67 -12.93
CA MET A 201 36.99 -0.28 -11.85
C MET A 201 37.70 0.12 -10.56
N SER A 202 38.94 -0.33 -10.36
CA SER A 202 39.73 -0.06 -9.13
C SER A 202 40.11 1.43 -9.00
N ALA A 203 39.96 2.23 -10.02
CA ALA A 203 40.10 3.69 -9.92
C ALA A 203 39.10 4.34 -8.93
N ASN A 204 37.94 3.72 -8.71
CA ASN A 204 36.86 4.25 -7.87
C ASN A 204 36.50 3.34 -6.68
N VAL A 205 36.96 2.10 -6.67
CA VAL A 205 36.57 1.07 -5.71
C VAL A 205 37.78 0.24 -5.32
N GLN A 206 37.91 -0.05 -4.03
CA GLN A 206 38.95 -0.95 -3.55
C GLN A 206 38.51 -2.41 -3.68
N PHE A 207 39.18 -3.17 -4.56
CA PHE A 207 38.98 -4.61 -4.68
C PHE A 207 39.95 -5.40 -3.87
N ARG A 208 39.48 -6.48 -3.24
CA ARG A 208 40.31 -7.52 -2.60
C ARG A 208 39.82 -8.87 -3.10
N SER A 209 40.75 -9.63 -3.69
CA SER A 209 40.52 -11.00 -4.14
C SER A 209 41.41 -11.95 -3.39
N GLU A 210 40.86 -13.13 -3.03
CA GLU A 210 41.66 -14.24 -2.52
C GLU A 210 41.95 -15.18 -3.69
N GLU A 211 43.23 -15.33 -4.05
CA GLU A 211 43.68 -16.16 -5.15
C GLU A 211 44.17 -17.52 -4.62
N ARG A 212 43.56 -18.60 -5.08
CA ARG A 212 44.01 -19.97 -4.71
C ARG A 212 45.05 -20.57 -5.63
N ARG A 213 45.40 -19.91 -6.75
CA ARG A 213 46.45 -20.40 -7.66
C ARG A 213 47.82 -19.99 -7.17
N VAL A 214 48.54 -20.98 -6.59
CA VAL A 214 49.94 -20.90 -6.22
C VAL A 214 50.79 -20.64 -7.48
N GLY A 215 51.34 -19.43 -7.62
CA GLY A 215 52.42 -19.20 -8.57
C GLY A 215 52.41 -17.91 -9.41
N LYS A 216 51.42 -17.01 -9.32
CA LYS A 216 51.54 -15.69 -9.94
C LYS A 216 51.12 -14.62 -8.94
N GLU A 217 52.09 -13.91 -8.40
CA GLU A 217 51.86 -12.72 -7.59
C GLU A 217 51.19 -11.63 -8.42
N CYS A 218 49.89 -11.49 -8.32
CA CYS A 218 49.17 -10.26 -8.66
C CYS A 218 49.18 -9.37 -7.43
N ARG A 219 50.17 -8.51 -7.28
CA ARG A 219 50.07 -7.33 -6.40
C ARG A 219 49.18 -6.33 -7.10
N LEU A 220 47.93 -6.20 -6.64
CA LEU A 220 47.03 -5.06 -6.92
C LEU A 220 47.33 -3.96 -5.89
#